data_5379c8c852f5105a591b36909d32ae04
#
_entry.id   5379c8c852f5105a591b36909d32ae04
#
_cell.length_a   1.000
_cell.length_b   1.000
_cell.length_c   1.000
_cell.angle_alpha   90.00
_cell.angle_beta   90.00
_cell.angle_gamma   90.00
#
_symmetry.space_group_name_H-M   'P 1'
#
loop_
_entity.id
_entity.type
_entity.pdbx_description
1 polymer ?
#
loop_
_entity_poly.entity_id
_entity_poly.type
_entity_poly.pdbx_seq_one_letter_code
_entity_poly.pdbx_strand_id
1 'polypeptide(L)'
;MKEYEKINQEQIRRLEEKLGIKIDIEIEPDIEELNEKQLEEYLADLEERLGELEDNKPDDAGSDEYDEWEEKYSEVEDLIDEVEERLQELRGQ
;
A
#
# COMPACT_ATOMS: atom_id res chain seq x y z
N MET A 1 32.67 8.30 -14.86
CA MET A 1 32.07 7.82 -14.07
C MET A 1 30.77 7.30 -14.31
N LYS A 2 30.56 6.69 -15.37
CA LYS A 2 29.36 6.07 -15.64
C LYS A 2 29.15 4.97 -14.76
N GLU A 3 30.16 4.30 -14.33
CA GLU A 3 30.03 3.23 -13.43
C GLU A 3 29.42 3.63 -12.18
N TYR A 4 29.58 4.88 -11.82
CA TYR A 4 29.00 5.40 -10.68
C TYR A 4 27.53 5.30 -10.72
N GLU A 5 26.91 5.72 -11.78
CA GLU A 5 25.49 5.71 -11.88
C GLU A 5 24.94 4.31 -11.90
N LYS A 6 25.65 3.42 -12.57
CA LYS A 6 25.23 2.07 -12.59
C LYS A 6 25.27 1.48 -11.22
N ILE A 7 26.32 1.77 -10.50
CA ILE A 7 26.47 1.23 -9.18
C ILE A 7 25.34 1.68 -8.31
N ASN A 8 24.93 2.90 -8.46
CA ASN A 8 23.85 3.40 -7.64
C ASN A 8 22.57 2.60 -7.80
N GLN A 9 22.22 2.32 -9.00
CA GLN A 9 21.01 1.59 -9.23
C GLN A 9 21.10 0.17 -8.69
N GLU A 10 22.23 -0.44 -8.89
CA GLU A 10 22.41 -1.78 -8.39
C GLU A 10 22.45 -1.81 -6.90
N GLN A 11 23.02 -0.81 -6.28
CA GLN A 11 23.08 -0.77 -4.86
C GLN A 11 21.71 -0.59 -4.26
N ILE A 12 20.90 0.22 -4.87
CA ILE A 12 19.55 0.40 -4.39
C ILE A 12 18.79 -0.91 -4.42
N ARG A 13 18.91 -1.65 -5.49
CA ARG A 13 18.28 -2.92 -5.57
C ARG A 13 18.75 -3.88 -4.51
N ARG A 14 20.06 -3.91 -4.31
CA ARG A 14 20.61 -4.80 -3.32
C ARG A 14 20.14 -4.45 -1.93
N LEU A 15 20.05 -3.17 -1.66
CA LEU A 15 19.58 -2.75 -0.36
C LEU A 15 18.16 -3.21 -0.13
N GLU A 16 17.35 -3.05 -1.13
CA GLU A 16 15.97 -3.49 -1.02
C GLU A 16 15.88 -4.97 -0.72
N GLU A 17 16.67 -5.74 -1.42
CA GLU A 17 16.65 -7.17 -1.24
C GLU A 17 17.20 -7.57 0.11
N LYS A 18 18.28 -6.94 0.51
CA LYS A 18 18.89 -7.28 1.75
C LYS A 18 18.04 -6.95 2.93
N LEU A 19 17.46 -5.80 2.92
CA LEU A 19 16.67 -5.36 4.05
C LEU A 19 15.27 -5.94 4.04
N GLY A 20 14.88 -6.49 2.92
CA GLY A 20 13.54 -6.96 2.79
C GLY A 20 12.57 -5.81 2.80
N ILE A 21 13.06 -4.61 2.62
CA ILE A 21 12.22 -3.47 2.63
C ILE A 21 12.14 -2.97 1.26
N LYS A 22 10.98 -2.78 0.82
CA LYS A 22 10.84 -2.16 -0.39
C LYS A 22 10.97 -0.74 -0.12
N ILE A 23 11.97 -0.15 -0.53
CA ILE A 23 12.08 1.24 -0.40
C ILE A 23 11.16 1.79 -1.38
N ASP A 24 10.00 1.66 -1.13
CA ASP A 24 9.06 2.09 -1.98
C ASP A 24 8.80 3.39 -1.49
N ILE A 25 9.26 4.31 -2.07
CA ILE A 25 8.83 5.56 -1.77
C ILE A 25 7.47 5.54 -2.27
N GLU A 26 6.65 5.11 -1.51
CA GLU A 26 5.39 4.97 -1.82
C GLU A 26 4.76 6.15 -2.24
N ILE A 27 4.72 6.33 -3.41
CA ILE A 27 3.92 7.33 -3.93
C ILE A 27 2.62 6.69 -4.07
N GLU A 28 1.81 6.88 -3.14
CA GLU A 28 0.49 6.41 -3.26
C GLU A 28 -0.10 7.07 -4.46
N PRO A 29 -0.76 6.36 -5.31
CA PRO A 29 -1.36 6.96 -6.47
C PRO A 29 -2.36 7.98 -6.01
N ASP A 30 -2.40 9.08 -6.71
CA ASP A 30 -3.32 10.12 -6.39
C ASP A 30 -4.69 9.62 -6.83
N ILE A 31 -5.53 9.32 -5.90
CA ILE A 31 -6.84 8.76 -6.18
C ILE A 31 -7.61 9.64 -7.16
N GLU A 32 -7.42 10.92 -7.07
CA GLU A 32 -8.13 11.84 -7.94
C GLU A 32 -7.69 11.74 -9.39
N GLU A 33 -6.51 11.23 -9.62
CA GLU A 33 -6.02 11.11 -10.98
C GLU A 33 -6.32 9.79 -11.63
N LEU A 34 -6.79 8.84 -10.85
CA LEU A 34 -7.07 7.53 -11.39
C LEU A 34 -8.45 7.51 -12.08
N ASN A 35 -8.54 6.75 -13.14
CA ASN A 35 -9.83 6.60 -13.79
C ASN A 35 -10.61 5.48 -13.10
N GLU A 36 -11.82 5.28 -13.53
CA GLU A 36 -12.71 4.33 -12.89
C GLU A 36 -12.12 2.93 -12.83
N LYS A 37 -11.57 2.48 -13.94
CA LYS A 37 -11.00 1.16 -13.99
C LYS A 37 -9.82 1.01 -13.05
N GLN A 38 -8.97 2.01 -13.01
CA GLN A 38 -7.81 1.99 -12.15
C GLN A 38 -8.24 1.97 -10.68
N LEU A 39 -9.28 2.73 -10.37
CA LEU A 39 -9.78 2.76 -9.01
C LEU A 39 -10.33 1.40 -8.60
N GLU A 40 -11.00 0.74 -9.51
CA GLU A 40 -11.55 -0.58 -9.21
C GLU A 40 -10.43 -1.57 -8.93
N GLU A 41 -9.37 -1.49 -9.70
CA GLU A 41 -8.23 -2.38 -9.50
C GLU A 41 -7.56 -2.08 -8.18
N TYR A 42 -7.41 -0.81 -7.88
CA TYR A 42 -6.80 -0.41 -6.62
C TYR A 42 -7.66 -0.88 -5.45
N LEU A 43 -8.96 -0.74 -5.58
CA LEU A 43 -9.88 -1.17 -4.55
C LEU A 43 -9.76 -2.68 -4.30
N ALA A 44 -9.69 -3.45 -5.36
CA ALA A 44 -9.54 -4.89 -5.23
C ALA A 44 -8.26 -5.23 -4.50
N ASP A 45 -7.20 -4.51 -4.79
CA ASP A 45 -5.92 -4.70 -4.15
C ASP A 45 -6.03 -4.40 -2.67
N LEU A 46 -6.69 -3.31 -2.33
CA LEU A 46 -6.85 -2.93 -0.94
C LEU A 46 -7.69 -3.96 -0.19
N GLU A 47 -8.73 -4.46 -0.81
CA GLU A 47 -9.56 -5.46 -0.18
C GLU A 47 -8.79 -6.74 0.06
N GLU A 48 -7.92 -7.08 -0.85
CA GLU A 48 -7.09 -8.25 -0.69
C GLU A 48 -6.14 -8.06 0.47
N ARG A 49 -5.56 -6.89 0.60
CA ARG A 49 -4.69 -6.59 1.72
C ARG A 49 -5.43 -6.66 3.03
N LEU A 50 -6.65 -6.18 3.03
CA LEU A 50 -7.46 -6.22 4.23
C LEU A 50 -7.70 -7.67 4.66
N GLY A 51 -7.98 -8.53 3.70
CA GLY A 51 -8.15 -9.94 4.00
C GLY A 51 -6.90 -10.57 4.57
N GLU A 52 -5.75 -10.20 4.05
CA GLU A 52 -4.50 -10.71 4.56
C GLU A 52 -4.26 -10.22 5.97
N LEU A 53 -4.59 -8.98 6.23
CA LEU A 53 -4.43 -8.45 7.57
C LEU A 53 -5.33 -9.18 8.55
N GLU A 54 -6.54 -9.49 8.15
CA GLU A 54 -7.44 -10.25 9.00
C GLU A 54 -6.89 -11.63 9.31
N ASP A 55 -6.27 -12.25 8.32
CA ASP A 55 -5.70 -13.55 8.51
C ASP A 55 -4.50 -13.52 9.44
N ASN A 56 -3.81 -12.40 9.46
CA ASN A 56 -2.61 -12.26 10.26
C ASN A 56 -2.82 -11.48 11.54
N LYS A 57 -4.04 -11.38 11.96
CA LYS A 57 -4.35 -10.64 13.17
C LYS A 57 -3.66 -11.26 14.36
N PRO A 58 -2.92 -10.47 15.13
CA PRO A 58 -2.24 -11.00 16.30
C PRO A 58 -3.25 -11.40 17.37
N ASP A 59 -2.92 -12.41 18.11
CA ASP A 59 -3.81 -12.90 19.14
C ASP A 59 -3.73 -12.05 20.39
N ASP A 60 -2.60 -11.39 20.61
CA ASP A 60 -2.39 -10.66 21.84
C ASP A 60 -2.75 -9.20 21.64
N ALA A 61 -3.90 -8.83 22.08
CA ALA A 61 -4.40 -7.48 21.89
C ALA A 61 -3.58 -6.42 22.62
N GLY A 62 -2.79 -6.84 23.57
CA GLY A 62 -1.99 -5.88 24.30
C GLY A 62 -0.56 -5.73 23.79
N SER A 63 -0.23 -6.38 22.70
CA SER A 63 1.12 -6.36 22.22
C SER A 63 1.37 -5.21 21.26
N ASP A 64 2.65 -4.88 21.09
CA ASP A 64 3.01 -3.86 20.13
C ASP A 64 2.64 -4.29 18.72
N GLU A 65 2.71 -5.58 18.46
CA GLU A 65 2.35 -6.10 17.16
C GLU A 65 0.90 -5.83 16.85
N TYR A 66 0.06 -5.96 17.84
CA TYR A 66 -1.36 -5.69 17.64
C TYR A 66 -1.57 -4.23 17.31
N ASP A 67 -0.87 -3.34 17.99
CA ASP A 67 -1.00 -1.91 17.72
C ASP A 67 -0.60 -1.58 16.29
N GLU A 68 0.49 -2.17 15.83
CA GLU A 68 0.93 -1.94 14.47
C GLU A 68 -0.07 -2.51 13.47
N TRP A 69 -0.59 -3.69 13.79
CA TRP A 69 -1.56 -4.32 12.93
C TRP A 69 -2.82 -3.45 12.81
N GLU A 70 -3.24 -2.91 13.93
CA GLU A 70 -4.43 -2.07 13.97
C GLU A 70 -4.25 -0.83 13.12
N GLU A 71 -3.10 -0.22 13.20
CA GLU A 71 -2.80 0.95 12.41
C GLU A 71 -2.88 0.66 10.93
N LYS A 72 -2.28 -0.45 10.52
CA LYS A 72 -2.31 -0.82 9.11
C LYS A 72 -3.71 -1.14 8.65
N TYR A 73 -4.44 -1.81 9.50
CA TYR A 73 -5.81 -2.18 9.17
C TYR A 73 -6.65 -0.92 8.95
N SER A 74 -6.51 0.03 9.85
CA SER A 74 -7.25 1.28 9.73
C SER A 74 -6.87 2.05 8.48
N GLU A 75 -5.59 2.07 8.16
CA GLU A 75 -5.15 2.78 6.97
C GLU A 75 -5.76 2.18 5.71
N VAL A 76 -5.79 0.87 5.64
CA VAL A 76 -6.34 0.23 4.47
C VAL A 76 -7.85 0.50 4.38
N GLU A 77 -8.53 0.46 5.51
CA GLU A 77 -9.95 0.76 5.52
C GLU A 77 -10.24 2.18 5.07
N ASP A 78 -9.43 3.11 5.52
CA ASP A 78 -9.60 4.51 5.11
C ASP A 78 -9.40 4.66 3.61
N LEU A 79 -8.40 4.00 3.08
CA LEU A 79 -8.15 4.07 1.65
C LEU A 79 -9.30 3.46 0.86
N ILE A 80 -9.85 2.37 1.35
CA ILE A 80 -10.97 1.75 0.68
C ILE A 80 -12.14 2.72 0.62
N ASP A 81 -12.40 3.40 1.72
CA ASP A 81 -13.48 4.38 1.76
C ASP A 81 -13.25 5.49 0.75
N GLU A 82 -12.04 5.99 0.68
CA GLU A 82 -11.72 7.07 -0.23
C GLU A 82 -11.88 6.64 -1.68
N VAL A 83 -11.41 5.43 -1.98
CA VAL A 83 -11.53 4.95 -3.35
C VAL A 83 -12.99 4.75 -3.72
N GLU A 84 -13.78 4.22 -2.80
CA GLU A 84 -15.18 4.03 -3.07
C GLU A 84 -15.92 5.34 -3.29
N GLU A 85 -15.58 6.33 -2.50
CA GLU A 85 -16.18 7.64 -2.68
C GLU A 85 -15.84 8.21 -4.04
N ARG A 86 -14.59 8.08 -4.42
CA ARG A 86 -14.17 8.61 -5.70
C ARG A 86 -14.85 7.87 -6.84
N LEU A 87 -15.00 6.56 -6.69
CA LEU A 87 -15.70 5.78 -7.70
C LEU A 87 -17.14 6.25 -7.87
N GLN A 88 -17.80 6.53 -6.77
CA GLN A 88 -19.15 7.01 -6.82
C GLN A 88 -19.23 8.36 -7.55
N GLU A 89 -18.27 9.22 -7.28
CA GLU A 89 -18.22 10.51 -7.94
C GLU A 89 -18.06 10.34 -9.44
N LEU A 90 -17.20 9.42 -9.84
CA LEU A 90 -16.98 9.22 -11.26
C LEU A 90 -18.16 8.58 -11.96
N ARG A 91 -18.90 7.79 -11.21
CA ARG A 91 -20.07 7.15 -11.79
C ARG A 91 -21.27 8.07 -11.84
N GLY A 92 -21.06 9.26 -11.33
CA GLY A 92 -21.98 10.26 -11.55
C GLY A 92 -22.95 10.57 -10.64
N GLN A 93 -22.68 10.35 -9.84
CA GLN A 93 -23.48 10.84 -9.15
C GLN A 93 -23.66 11.87 -9.39
#